data_bf2bcaf22a87056db916ad258c0539bb
#
_entry.id   bf2bcaf22a87056db916ad258c0539bb
#
_cell.length_a   1.000
_cell.length_b   1.000
_cell.length_c   1.000
_cell.angle_alpha   90.00
_cell.angle_beta   90.00
_cell.angle_gamma   90.00
#
_symmetry.space_group_name_H-M   'P 1'
#
loop_
_entity.id
_entity.type
_entity.pdbx_description
1 polymer ?
#
loop_
_entity_poly.entity_id
_entity_poly.type
_entity_poly.pdbx_seq_one_letter_code
_entity_poly.pdbx_strand_id
1 'polypeptide(L)'
;MIRKTRRKRTWFAAAVLAAGSLLATSLPAHAETGVTASEIKLGITLPLTGAASPGYNKIGNAMDAYFKYVNDNGGVYGRKITLIQKDDQYSPQLSIAKTNELILKDKVFALVGPLGTANFTAVHKSVGIARRGVPSLFLNTGFSGFANKKSYPTSFTILPSYAMEAKIVAQFLKENLAGKKLGLVYQNDEFGIDALGAFRDAGVKFDVSIPYTSGTQSAATAQTWVSQLAAGGAQVVVFFGVTSATAPLLAVAA
;
A
#
# COMPACT_ATOMS: atom_id res chain seq x y z
N MET A 1 1.58 88.96 5.35
CA MET A 1 2.54 88.33 6.25
C MET A 1 2.06 86.92 6.59
N ILE A 2 2.54 85.96 5.92
CA ILE A 2 3.23 84.75 6.30
C ILE A 2 2.52 83.87 7.33
N ARG A 3 2.02 82.71 6.89
CA ARG A 3 2.06 81.45 7.61
C ARG A 3 2.11 80.27 6.62
N LYS A 4 3.29 79.90 6.18
CA LYS A 4 3.62 78.58 5.62
C LYS A 4 4.60 77.95 6.61
N THR A 5 4.24 76.85 7.28
CA THR A 5 5.14 75.74 7.67
C THR A 5 4.42 74.87 8.73
N ARG A 6 3.65 73.86 8.29
CA ARG A 6 3.31 72.70 9.18
C ARG A 6 2.70 71.55 8.39
N ARG A 7 3.40 71.10 7.35
CA ARG A 7 2.87 69.98 6.54
C ARG A 7 3.90 68.91 6.16
N LYS A 8 5.06 68.86 6.79
CA LYS A 8 6.11 67.90 6.42
C LYS A 8 6.46 66.87 7.50
N ARG A 9 5.80 66.84 8.65
CA ARG A 9 6.14 65.90 9.75
C ARG A 9 5.21 64.68 9.87
N THR A 10 4.10 64.66 9.22
CA THR A 10 3.11 63.55 9.35
C THR A 10 3.28 62.41 8.37
N TRP A 11 4.11 62.57 7.31
CA TRP A 11 4.32 61.54 6.32
C TRP A 11 5.42 60.52 6.67
N PHE A 12 6.35 60.88 7.57
CA PHE A 12 7.40 59.95 8.00
C PHE A 12 6.93 58.95 9.06
N ALA A 13 5.91 59.27 9.83
CA ALA A 13 5.39 58.40 10.89
C ALA A 13 4.51 57.27 10.30
N ALA A 14 3.84 57.48 9.16
CA ALA A 14 3.00 56.49 8.51
C ALA A 14 3.80 55.43 7.71
N ALA A 15 4.97 55.79 7.24
CA ALA A 15 5.83 54.86 6.47
C ALA A 15 6.58 53.85 7.39
N VAL A 16 6.86 54.19 8.64
CA VAL A 16 7.55 53.30 9.60
C VAL A 16 6.57 52.28 10.17
N LEU A 17 5.27 52.58 10.32
CA LEU A 17 4.24 51.63 10.75
C LEU A 17 3.85 50.60 9.68
N ALA A 18 4.00 50.92 8.40
CA ALA A 18 3.72 50.01 7.29
C ALA A 18 4.86 49.00 7.05
N ALA A 19 6.08 49.33 7.39
CA ALA A 19 7.24 48.42 7.27
C ALA A 19 7.33 47.42 8.44
N GLY A 20 6.72 47.71 9.60
CA GLY A 20 6.69 46.83 10.78
C GLY A 20 5.64 45.72 10.70
N SER A 21 4.63 45.85 9.82
CA SER A 21 3.52 44.87 9.75
C SER A 21 3.80 43.71 8.78
N LEU A 22 4.88 43.73 8.02
CA LEU A 22 5.27 42.67 7.07
C LEU A 22 6.22 41.62 7.66
N LEU A 23 6.62 41.78 8.94
CA LEU A 23 7.54 40.85 9.62
C LEU A 23 6.87 39.92 10.63
N ALA A 24 5.55 39.89 10.73
CA ALA A 24 4.87 39.22 11.84
C ALA A 24 3.78 38.23 11.43
N THR A 25 4.00 37.39 10.41
CA THR A 25 3.18 36.16 10.25
C THR A 25 3.95 35.04 9.60
N SER A 26 5.17 34.76 10.01
CA SER A 26 5.65 33.38 9.94
C SER A 26 5.09 32.66 11.18
N LEU A 27 3.84 32.26 11.14
CA LEU A 27 3.38 31.19 12.02
C LEU A 27 4.40 30.06 11.85
N PRO A 28 4.96 29.52 12.97
CA PRO A 28 5.82 28.35 12.84
C PRO A 28 4.96 27.30 12.12
N ALA A 29 5.30 26.98 10.88
CA ALA A 29 4.75 25.83 10.22
C ALA A 29 5.01 24.67 11.20
N HIS A 30 3.97 24.08 11.76
CA HIS A 30 4.12 22.88 12.57
C HIS A 30 4.97 21.93 11.74
N ALA A 31 6.18 21.65 12.21
CA ALA A 31 7.09 20.77 11.51
C ALA A 31 6.46 19.38 11.47
N GLU A 32 5.92 19.02 10.33
CA GLU A 32 5.30 17.71 10.12
C GLU A 32 6.39 16.64 10.21
N THR A 33 6.12 15.56 10.96
CA THR A 33 7.10 14.47 11.10
C THR A 33 7.51 13.95 9.73
N GLY A 34 8.82 13.85 9.48
CA GLY A 34 9.37 13.37 8.21
C GLY A 34 9.35 14.38 7.07
N VAL A 35 8.96 15.63 7.34
CA VAL A 35 9.02 16.73 6.36
C VAL A 35 9.90 17.85 6.92
N THR A 36 10.90 18.25 6.14
CA THR A 36 11.79 19.37 6.45
C THR A 36 11.72 20.41 5.33
N ALA A 37 12.52 21.46 5.43
CA ALA A 37 12.65 22.45 4.36
C ALA A 37 13.25 21.85 3.06
N SER A 38 13.99 20.73 3.14
CA SER A 38 14.73 20.13 2.02
C SER A 38 14.38 18.65 1.75
N GLU A 39 13.61 17.97 2.61
CA GLU A 39 13.39 16.53 2.53
C GLU A 39 11.96 16.14 2.89
N ILE A 40 11.46 15.09 2.23
CA ILE A 40 10.25 14.33 2.59
C ILE A 40 10.65 12.87 2.72
N LYS A 41 10.52 12.29 3.93
CA LYS A 41 10.83 10.88 4.19
C LYS A 41 9.60 10.02 4.01
N LEU A 42 9.68 9.03 3.15
CA LEU A 42 8.67 7.99 2.96
C LEU A 42 9.21 6.63 3.41
N GLY A 43 8.34 5.76 3.88
CA GLY A 43 8.71 4.41 4.30
C GLY A 43 7.91 3.34 3.59
N ILE A 44 8.54 2.19 3.35
CA ILE A 44 7.89 1.01 2.77
C ILE A 44 8.38 -0.26 3.44
N THR A 45 7.46 -1.20 3.70
CA THR A 45 7.77 -2.58 4.05
C THR A 45 7.42 -3.49 2.89
N LEU A 46 8.35 -4.36 2.51
CA LEU A 46 8.24 -5.28 1.38
C LEU A 46 8.96 -6.59 1.71
N PRO A 47 8.59 -7.72 1.07
CA PRO A 47 9.42 -8.92 1.07
C PRO A 47 10.64 -8.74 0.14
N LEU A 48 11.70 -8.11 0.66
CA LEU A 48 12.95 -7.96 -0.09
C LEU A 48 13.69 -9.30 -0.19
N THR A 49 13.55 -10.15 0.84
CA THR A 49 14.04 -11.53 0.87
C THR A 49 12.92 -12.51 1.23
N GLY A 50 13.23 -13.81 1.27
CA GLY A 50 12.28 -14.86 1.61
C GLY A 50 11.49 -15.39 0.40
N ALA A 51 10.62 -16.38 0.67
CA ALA A 51 9.90 -17.12 -0.36
C ALA A 51 8.99 -16.23 -1.23
N ALA A 52 8.40 -15.17 -0.65
CA ALA A 52 7.51 -14.26 -1.38
C ALA A 52 8.25 -13.11 -2.11
N SER A 53 9.58 -13.03 -2.01
CA SER A 53 10.34 -11.93 -2.60
C SER A 53 10.35 -11.88 -4.14
N PRO A 54 10.29 -12.99 -4.90
CA PRO A 54 10.35 -12.93 -6.37
C PRO A 54 9.28 -12.02 -6.96
N GLY A 55 9.73 -11.01 -7.71
CA GLY A 55 8.89 -9.97 -8.29
C GLY A 55 8.64 -8.78 -7.34
N TYR A 56 8.22 -9.03 -6.12
CA TYR A 56 7.91 -7.95 -5.16
C TYR A 56 9.14 -7.18 -4.66
N ASN A 57 10.31 -7.81 -4.60
CA ASN A 57 11.56 -7.16 -4.21
C ASN A 57 12.05 -6.06 -5.19
N LYS A 58 11.40 -5.91 -6.33
CA LYS A 58 11.71 -4.86 -7.31
C LYS A 58 10.89 -3.57 -7.09
N ILE A 59 9.78 -3.66 -6.37
CA ILE A 59 8.84 -2.54 -6.23
C ILE A 59 9.52 -1.33 -5.59
N GLY A 60 10.21 -1.51 -4.47
CA GLY A 60 10.87 -0.42 -3.78
C GLY A 60 11.95 0.26 -4.63
N ASN A 61 12.74 -0.51 -5.37
CA ASN A 61 13.76 0.02 -6.28
C ASN A 61 13.13 0.79 -7.46
N ALA A 62 12.01 0.31 -7.99
CA ALA A 62 11.29 1.02 -9.05
C ALA A 62 10.73 2.37 -8.55
N MET A 63 10.17 2.39 -7.32
CA MET A 63 9.71 3.63 -6.70
C MET A 63 10.87 4.60 -6.45
N ASP A 64 12.00 4.10 -5.95
CA ASP A 64 13.19 4.91 -5.67
C ASP A 64 13.77 5.51 -6.95
N ALA A 65 13.79 4.76 -8.05
CA ALA A 65 14.19 5.27 -9.36
C ALA A 65 13.28 6.41 -9.84
N TYR A 66 11.97 6.30 -9.63
CA TYR A 66 11.04 7.37 -9.96
C TYR A 66 11.22 8.59 -9.04
N PHE A 67 11.41 8.39 -7.74
CA PHE A 67 11.68 9.48 -6.81
C PHE A 67 13.01 10.17 -7.11
N LYS A 68 14.02 9.41 -7.56
CA LYS A 68 15.26 10.01 -8.05
C LYS A 68 15.00 10.92 -9.26
N TYR A 69 14.21 10.48 -10.23
CA TYR A 69 13.81 11.32 -11.36
C TYR A 69 13.11 12.61 -10.88
N VAL A 70 12.16 12.51 -9.95
CA VAL A 70 11.50 13.69 -9.37
C VAL A 70 12.50 14.61 -8.68
N ASN A 71 13.44 14.06 -7.92
CA ASN A 71 14.46 14.81 -7.19
C ASN A 71 15.43 15.53 -8.12
N ASP A 72 15.82 14.89 -9.22
CA ASP A 72 16.71 15.48 -10.23
C ASP A 72 16.01 16.62 -11.00
N ASN A 73 14.67 16.64 -11.02
CA ASN A 73 13.84 17.69 -11.62
C ASN A 73 13.32 18.73 -10.61
N GLY A 74 14.02 18.91 -9.49
CA GLY A 74 13.71 19.96 -8.51
C GLY A 74 12.89 19.50 -7.30
N GLY A 75 12.52 18.21 -7.23
CA GLY A 75 11.80 17.64 -6.10
C GLY A 75 10.36 18.14 -5.95
N VAL A 76 9.81 18.02 -4.76
CA VAL A 76 8.47 18.48 -4.43
C VAL A 76 8.55 19.80 -3.69
N TYR A 77 8.28 20.89 -4.39
CA TYR A 77 8.49 22.26 -3.87
C TYR A 77 9.89 22.46 -3.29
N GLY A 78 10.92 22.02 -4.00
CA GLY A 78 12.33 22.11 -3.61
C GLY A 78 12.78 21.05 -2.59
N ARG A 79 11.90 20.14 -2.15
CA ARG A 79 12.23 19.05 -1.21
C ARG A 79 12.52 17.76 -1.96
N LYS A 80 13.57 17.07 -1.56
CA LYS A 80 13.89 15.73 -2.08
C LYS A 80 13.02 14.68 -1.37
N ILE A 81 12.58 13.69 -2.12
CA ILE A 81 11.92 12.50 -1.56
C ILE A 81 13.00 11.46 -1.23
N THR A 82 12.98 10.95 -0.01
CA THR A 82 13.83 9.83 0.45
C THR A 82 12.94 8.65 0.78
N LEU A 83 13.16 7.51 0.13
CA LEU A 83 12.45 6.25 0.41
C LEU A 83 13.30 5.35 1.31
N ILE A 84 12.75 4.97 2.46
CA ILE A 84 13.36 4.02 3.40
C ILE A 84 12.65 2.69 3.24
N GLN A 85 13.38 1.67 2.78
CA GLN A 85 12.87 0.32 2.54
C GLN A 85 13.25 -0.59 3.70
N LYS A 86 12.31 -1.39 4.18
CA LYS A 86 12.52 -2.41 5.22
C LYS A 86 12.02 -3.77 4.72
N ASP A 87 12.84 -4.78 4.94
CA ASP A 87 12.49 -6.17 4.62
C ASP A 87 11.57 -6.76 5.69
N ASP A 88 10.38 -7.18 5.29
CA ASP A 88 9.42 -7.86 6.16
C ASP A 88 9.24 -9.34 5.83
N GLN A 89 9.91 -9.85 4.81
CA GLN A 89 9.87 -11.25 4.36
C GLN A 89 8.44 -11.79 4.13
N TYR A 90 7.48 -10.89 3.93
CA TYR A 90 6.05 -11.19 3.84
C TYR A 90 5.48 -11.78 5.16
N SER A 91 6.09 -11.46 6.29
CA SER A 91 5.67 -11.88 7.64
C SER A 91 4.92 -10.74 8.34
N PRO A 92 3.67 -10.95 8.76
CA PRO A 92 2.91 -9.94 9.52
C PRO A 92 3.64 -9.44 10.77
N GLN A 93 4.36 -10.32 11.47
CA GLN A 93 5.15 -9.98 12.66
C GLN A 93 6.33 -9.06 12.32
N LEU A 94 7.04 -9.37 11.24
CA LEU A 94 8.14 -8.52 10.77
C LEU A 94 7.60 -7.20 10.20
N SER A 95 6.47 -7.21 9.50
CA SER A 95 5.83 -5.96 9.03
C SER A 95 5.49 -5.02 10.18
N ILE A 96 4.98 -5.54 11.32
CA ILE A 96 4.75 -4.76 12.55
C ILE A 96 6.07 -4.16 13.06
N ALA A 97 7.11 -4.99 13.21
CA ALA A 97 8.40 -4.54 13.73
C ALA A 97 9.04 -3.48 12.83
N LYS A 98 9.07 -3.73 11.51
CA LYS A 98 9.66 -2.83 10.52
C LYS A 98 8.88 -1.53 10.34
N THR A 99 7.56 -1.58 10.42
CA THR A 99 6.74 -0.36 10.41
C THR A 99 6.96 0.49 11.67
N ASN A 100 7.11 -0.14 12.84
CA ASN A 100 7.49 0.60 14.05
C ASN A 100 8.87 1.26 13.91
N GLU A 101 9.87 0.58 13.30
CA GLU A 101 11.16 1.20 13.00
C GLU A 101 10.99 2.44 12.10
N LEU A 102 10.24 2.33 11.00
CA LEU A 102 9.97 3.44 10.07
C LEU A 102 9.34 4.65 10.78
N ILE A 103 8.34 4.41 11.62
CA ILE A 103 7.59 5.49 12.28
C ILE A 103 8.36 6.08 13.47
N LEU A 104 8.91 5.22 14.34
CA LEU A 104 9.47 5.66 15.62
C LEU A 104 10.95 6.04 15.55
N LYS A 105 11.72 5.34 14.72
CA LYS A 105 13.17 5.54 14.58
C LYS A 105 13.49 6.42 13.37
N ASP A 106 13.01 6.03 12.19
CA ASP A 106 13.33 6.72 10.94
C ASP A 106 12.49 8.00 10.76
N LYS A 107 11.35 8.12 11.50
CA LYS A 107 10.47 9.30 11.50
C LYS A 107 9.94 9.61 10.10
N VAL A 108 9.40 8.63 9.42
CA VAL A 108 8.80 8.84 8.09
C VAL A 108 7.51 9.65 8.18
N PHE A 109 7.24 10.46 7.17
CA PHE A 109 6.02 11.23 7.01
C PHE A 109 4.82 10.32 6.68
N ALA A 110 5.01 9.40 5.76
CA ALA A 110 4.00 8.49 5.30
C ALA A 110 4.58 7.12 4.96
N LEU A 111 3.75 6.10 5.03
CA LEU A 111 4.01 4.80 4.41
C LEU A 111 3.53 4.85 2.96
N VAL A 112 4.29 4.27 2.04
CA VAL A 112 3.95 4.24 0.62
C VAL A 112 4.14 2.83 0.06
N GLY A 113 3.07 2.24 -0.51
CA GLY A 113 3.13 0.94 -1.15
C GLY A 113 3.39 -0.29 -0.26
N PRO A 114 3.11 -0.29 1.06
CA PRO A 114 3.30 -1.50 1.85
C PRO A 114 2.49 -2.65 1.26
N LEU A 115 3.11 -3.84 1.22
CA LEU A 115 2.57 -4.99 0.50
C LEU A 115 1.99 -6.04 1.44
N GLY A 116 0.84 -6.58 1.07
CA GLY A 116 0.21 -7.73 1.71
C GLY A 116 -0.98 -7.38 2.61
N THR A 117 -2.06 -8.15 2.46
CA THR A 117 -3.31 -7.95 3.19
C THR A 117 -3.15 -8.26 4.67
N ALA A 118 -2.73 -9.47 5.02
CA ALA A 118 -2.49 -9.89 6.39
C ALA A 118 -1.40 -9.03 7.06
N ASN A 119 -0.35 -8.69 6.31
CA ASN A 119 0.74 -7.82 6.76
C ASN A 119 0.22 -6.47 7.20
N PHE A 120 -0.48 -5.75 6.32
CA PHE A 120 -0.95 -4.40 6.64
C PHE A 120 -2.11 -4.40 7.64
N THR A 121 -2.97 -5.42 7.64
CA THR A 121 -4.00 -5.58 8.67
C THR A 121 -3.38 -5.73 10.06
N ALA A 122 -2.32 -6.54 10.18
CA ALA A 122 -1.57 -6.70 11.43
C ALA A 122 -0.89 -5.39 11.86
N VAL A 123 -0.25 -4.69 10.93
CA VAL A 123 0.35 -3.37 11.15
C VAL A 123 -0.69 -2.37 11.63
N HIS A 124 -1.83 -2.28 10.97
CA HIS A 124 -2.91 -1.36 11.35
C HIS A 124 -3.39 -1.59 12.79
N LYS A 125 -3.61 -2.86 13.16
CA LYS A 125 -4.06 -3.25 14.50
C LYS A 125 -3.02 -2.95 15.58
N SER A 126 -1.74 -3.28 15.32
CA SER A 126 -0.70 -3.32 16.34
C SER A 126 0.12 -2.04 16.46
N VAL A 127 0.37 -1.34 15.35
CA VAL A 127 1.20 -0.10 15.35
C VAL A 127 0.37 1.15 15.68
N GLY A 128 -0.93 1.08 15.48
CA GLY A 128 -1.84 2.21 15.75
C GLY A 128 -1.67 3.36 14.74
N ILE A 129 -1.48 3.03 13.48
CA ILE A 129 -1.24 3.98 12.37
C ILE A 129 -2.33 5.07 12.34
N ALA A 130 -3.60 4.68 12.42
CA ALA A 130 -4.71 5.63 12.40
C ALA A 130 -4.67 6.63 13.56
N ARG A 131 -4.37 6.17 14.78
CA ARG A 131 -4.26 7.04 15.96
C ARG A 131 -3.07 7.98 15.89
N ARG A 132 -2.02 7.59 15.17
CA ARG A 132 -0.81 8.40 14.95
C ARG A 132 -0.97 9.37 13.78
N GLY A 133 -2.07 9.28 13.03
CA GLY A 133 -2.30 10.10 11.85
C GLY A 133 -1.35 9.81 10.69
N VAL A 134 -0.64 8.65 10.69
CA VAL A 134 0.33 8.32 9.64
C VAL A 134 -0.41 7.92 8.36
N PRO A 135 -0.26 8.67 7.27
CA PRO A 135 -0.84 8.28 5.99
C PRO A 135 -0.21 6.99 5.46
N SER A 136 -1.03 6.10 4.95
CA SER A 136 -0.59 4.86 4.30
C SER A 136 -1.16 4.83 2.89
N LEU A 137 -0.33 5.20 1.93
CA LEU A 137 -0.71 5.49 0.55
C LEU A 137 -0.34 4.32 -0.36
N PHE A 138 -1.15 4.11 -1.38
CA PHE A 138 -0.88 3.11 -2.42
C PHE A 138 -0.67 1.70 -1.86
N LEU A 139 -1.47 1.31 -0.85
CA LEU A 139 -1.40 -0.04 -0.29
C LEU A 139 -1.48 -1.08 -1.41
N ASN A 140 -0.48 -1.95 -1.47
CA ASN A 140 -0.41 -2.99 -2.49
C ASN A 140 -1.21 -4.22 -2.06
N THR A 141 -2.52 -4.03 -2.05
CA THR A 141 -3.54 -5.03 -1.73
C THR A 141 -4.91 -4.52 -2.20
N GLY A 142 -5.74 -5.43 -2.67
CA GLY A 142 -7.14 -5.17 -3.04
C GLY A 142 -8.14 -5.50 -1.93
N PHE A 143 -7.71 -5.64 -0.67
CA PHE A 143 -8.61 -6.02 0.42
C PHE A 143 -9.78 -5.05 0.55
N SER A 144 -11.01 -5.57 0.41
CA SER A 144 -12.24 -4.78 0.39
C SER A 144 -12.47 -4.01 1.70
N GLY A 145 -11.97 -4.54 2.83
CA GLY A 145 -12.11 -3.93 4.15
C GLY A 145 -11.48 -2.54 4.25
N PHE A 146 -10.43 -2.23 3.47
CA PHE A 146 -9.77 -0.91 3.51
C PHE A 146 -10.62 0.23 2.93
N ALA A 147 -11.73 -0.09 2.26
CA ALA A 147 -12.74 0.91 1.87
C ALA A 147 -13.50 1.50 3.08
N ASN A 148 -13.54 0.79 4.20
CA ASN A 148 -14.17 1.27 5.43
C ASN A 148 -13.32 2.35 6.10
N LYS A 149 -13.59 3.62 5.81
CA LYS A 149 -12.83 4.76 6.35
C LYS A 149 -13.05 5.02 7.85
N LYS A 150 -14.08 4.43 8.48
CA LYS A 150 -14.20 4.46 9.95
C LYS A 150 -13.11 3.61 10.61
N SER A 151 -12.84 2.43 10.04
CA SER A 151 -11.81 1.51 10.55
C SER A 151 -10.40 1.86 10.05
N TYR A 152 -10.29 2.36 8.82
CA TYR A 152 -9.01 2.62 8.14
C TYR A 152 -8.94 4.05 7.58
N PRO A 153 -9.01 5.09 8.45
CA PRO A 153 -9.15 6.48 8.00
C PRO A 153 -7.94 7.00 7.22
N THR A 154 -6.74 6.49 7.49
CA THR A 154 -5.47 6.93 6.87
C THR A 154 -4.93 5.97 5.81
N SER A 155 -5.72 4.98 5.39
CA SER A 155 -5.28 3.90 4.49
C SER A 155 -5.91 4.05 3.12
N PHE A 156 -5.08 4.05 2.04
CA PHE A 156 -5.52 4.26 0.67
C PHE A 156 -4.89 3.20 -0.25
N THR A 157 -5.72 2.38 -0.87
CA THR A 157 -5.31 1.33 -1.81
C THR A 157 -5.07 1.90 -3.21
N ILE A 158 -4.24 1.22 -4.01
CA ILE A 158 -4.03 1.54 -5.43
C ILE A 158 -4.70 0.51 -6.35
N LEU A 159 -4.88 -0.72 -5.88
CA LEU A 159 -5.45 -1.81 -6.67
C LEU A 159 -6.98 -1.78 -6.65
N PRO A 160 -7.64 -2.33 -7.68
CA PRO A 160 -9.04 -2.72 -7.60
C PRO A 160 -9.27 -3.62 -6.38
N SER A 161 -10.49 -3.60 -5.83
CA SER A 161 -10.79 -4.50 -4.70
C SER A 161 -10.88 -5.95 -5.18
N TYR A 162 -10.51 -6.89 -4.32
CA TYR A 162 -10.69 -8.32 -4.59
C TYR A 162 -12.15 -8.69 -4.85
N ALA A 163 -13.09 -7.95 -4.25
CA ALA A 163 -14.51 -8.08 -4.58
C ALA A 163 -14.82 -7.68 -6.02
N MET A 164 -14.15 -6.67 -6.57
CA MET A 164 -14.30 -6.28 -7.98
C MET A 164 -13.65 -7.33 -8.90
N GLU A 165 -12.43 -7.77 -8.58
CA GLU A 165 -11.75 -8.82 -9.34
C GLU A 165 -12.57 -10.12 -9.39
N ALA A 166 -13.09 -10.56 -8.24
CA ALA A 166 -13.94 -11.75 -8.17
C ALA A 166 -15.21 -11.61 -9.02
N LYS A 167 -15.84 -10.44 -9.06
CA LYS A 167 -17.01 -10.19 -9.93
C LYS A 167 -16.67 -10.28 -11.41
N ILE A 168 -15.53 -9.70 -11.81
CA ILE A 168 -15.05 -9.76 -13.20
C ILE A 168 -14.77 -11.21 -13.60
N VAL A 169 -14.05 -11.95 -12.75
CA VAL A 169 -13.76 -13.37 -12.99
C VAL A 169 -15.05 -14.20 -13.01
N ALA A 170 -15.98 -13.93 -12.09
CA ALA A 170 -17.29 -14.63 -12.05
C ALA A 170 -18.08 -14.42 -13.35
N GLN A 171 -18.10 -13.20 -13.87
CA GLN A 171 -18.74 -12.90 -15.15
C GLN A 171 -18.06 -13.65 -16.30
N PHE A 172 -16.73 -13.62 -16.36
CA PHE A 172 -15.96 -14.35 -17.38
C PHE A 172 -16.25 -15.87 -17.34
N LEU A 173 -16.26 -16.48 -16.14
CA LEU A 173 -16.57 -17.89 -15.95
C LEU A 173 -17.96 -18.22 -16.47
N LYS A 174 -18.96 -17.38 -16.15
CA LYS A 174 -20.35 -17.56 -16.57
C LYS A 174 -20.52 -17.47 -18.10
N GLU A 175 -19.86 -16.51 -18.73
CA GLU A 175 -20.01 -16.24 -20.15
C GLU A 175 -19.22 -17.21 -21.04
N ASN A 176 -18.03 -17.62 -20.61
CA ASN A 176 -17.10 -18.35 -21.45
C ASN A 176 -16.88 -19.81 -21.02
N LEU A 177 -17.18 -20.18 -19.78
CA LEU A 177 -16.83 -21.46 -19.19
C LEU A 177 -18.00 -22.11 -18.44
N ALA A 178 -19.24 -21.78 -18.85
CA ALA A 178 -20.46 -22.31 -18.26
C ALA A 178 -20.47 -23.87 -18.30
N GLY A 179 -20.88 -24.48 -17.19
CA GLY A 179 -20.97 -25.95 -17.05
C GLY A 179 -19.63 -26.65 -16.80
N LYS A 180 -18.52 -25.91 -16.73
CA LYS A 180 -17.23 -26.48 -16.35
C LYS A 180 -17.15 -26.65 -14.84
N LYS A 181 -16.48 -27.72 -14.39
CA LYS A 181 -16.12 -27.91 -12.98
C LYS A 181 -14.98 -26.97 -12.60
N LEU A 182 -15.20 -26.21 -11.55
CA LEU A 182 -14.31 -25.14 -11.11
C LEU A 182 -13.47 -25.56 -9.91
N GLY A 183 -12.18 -25.32 -9.98
CA GLY A 183 -11.25 -25.40 -8.86
C GLY A 183 -10.81 -24.02 -8.39
N LEU A 184 -10.55 -23.86 -7.11
CA LEU A 184 -9.93 -22.68 -6.51
C LEU A 184 -8.72 -23.08 -5.68
N VAL A 185 -7.59 -22.43 -5.88
CA VAL A 185 -6.46 -22.46 -4.95
C VAL A 185 -6.27 -21.05 -4.43
N TYR A 186 -6.26 -20.86 -3.12
CA TYR A 186 -6.21 -19.52 -2.52
C TYR A 186 -5.36 -19.46 -1.25
N GLN A 187 -4.76 -18.30 -0.99
CA GLN A 187 -4.02 -18.07 0.25
C GLN A 187 -5.00 -17.98 1.44
N ASN A 188 -4.74 -18.76 2.49
CA ASN A 188 -5.62 -18.88 3.64
C ASN A 188 -5.35 -17.81 4.69
N ASP A 189 -5.63 -16.56 4.31
CA ASP A 189 -5.62 -15.39 5.20
C ASP A 189 -6.63 -14.36 4.68
N GLU A 190 -6.61 -13.13 5.23
CA GLU A 190 -7.55 -12.07 4.84
C GLU A 190 -7.55 -11.80 3.33
N PHE A 191 -6.44 -12.07 2.63
CA PHE A 191 -6.32 -11.92 1.18
C PHE A 191 -7.24 -12.90 0.44
N GLY A 192 -7.05 -14.20 0.63
CA GLY A 192 -7.83 -15.21 -0.08
C GLY A 192 -9.25 -15.37 0.45
N ILE A 193 -9.48 -15.12 1.76
CA ILE A 193 -10.82 -15.18 2.35
C ILE A 193 -11.73 -14.06 1.82
N ASP A 194 -11.21 -12.86 1.61
CA ASP A 194 -11.95 -11.75 0.99
C ASP A 194 -12.40 -12.10 -0.43
N ALA A 195 -11.48 -12.66 -1.23
CA ALA A 195 -11.79 -13.13 -2.58
C ALA A 195 -12.81 -14.27 -2.59
N LEU A 196 -12.64 -15.28 -1.72
CA LEU A 196 -13.57 -16.40 -1.60
C LEU A 196 -15.00 -15.93 -1.25
N GLY A 197 -15.09 -14.97 -0.31
CA GLY A 197 -16.37 -14.33 0.02
C GLY A 197 -16.98 -13.62 -1.18
N ALA A 198 -16.16 -12.87 -1.92
CA ALA A 198 -16.61 -12.13 -3.10
C ALA A 198 -17.05 -13.05 -4.26
N PHE A 199 -16.38 -14.17 -4.49
CA PHE A 199 -16.81 -15.18 -5.46
C PHE A 199 -18.16 -15.78 -5.08
N ARG A 200 -18.34 -16.15 -3.81
CA ARG A 200 -19.61 -16.65 -3.30
C ARG A 200 -20.74 -15.64 -3.52
N ASP A 201 -20.50 -14.36 -3.19
CA ASP A 201 -21.49 -13.29 -3.34
C ASP A 201 -21.80 -13.00 -4.82
N ALA A 202 -20.85 -13.30 -5.73
CA ALA A 202 -21.05 -13.26 -7.18
C ALA A 202 -21.73 -14.52 -7.75
N GLY A 203 -22.10 -15.49 -6.90
CA GLY A 203 -22.79 -16.72 -7.29
C GLY A 203 -21.88 -17.81 -7.87
N VAL A 204 -20.54 -17.71 -7.69
CA VAL A 204 -19.60 -18.75 -8.10
C VAL A 204 -19.52 -19.83 -7.03
N LYS A 205 -19.70 -21.07 -7.44
CA LYS A 205 -19.49 -22.26 -6.61
C LYS A 205 -18.28 -23.02 -7.17
N PHE A 206 -17.29 -23.25 -6.32
CA PHE A 206 -16.14 -24.09 -6.66
C PHE A 206 -16.42 -25.54 -6.25
N ASP A 207 -16.14 -26.48 -7.15
CA ASP A 207 -16.26 -27.92 -6.88
C ASP A 207 -15.11 -28.40 -5.99
N VAL A 208 -13.93 -27.78 -6.16
CA VAL A 208 -12.73 -28.03 -5.36
C VAL A 208 -12.18 -26.70 -4.87
N SER A 209 -11.90 -26.58 -3.57
CA SER A 209 -11.29 -25.39 -2.98
C SER A 209 -10.11 -25.79 -2.08
N ILE A 210 -8.93 -25.30 -2.40
CA ILE A 210 -7.68 -25.67 -1.76
C ILE A 210 -7.06 -24.44 -1.09
N PRO A 211 -7.13 -24.31 0.24
CA PRO A 211 -6.41 -23.27 0.96
C PRO A 211 -4.92 -23.62 1.07
N TYR A 212 -4.04 -22.62 0.95
CA TYR A 212 -2.63 -22.79 1.26
C TYR A 212 -2.14 -21.72 2.25
N THR A 213 -1.14 -22.07 3.05
CA THR A 213 -0.49 -21.14 3.98
C THR A 213 0.65 -20.41 3.26
N SER A 214 0.71 -19.08 3.40
CA SER A 214 1.81 -18.28 2.84
C SER A 214 3.16 -18.75 3.41
N GLY A 215 4.16 -18.84 2.55
CA GLY A 215 5.50 -19.33 2.92
C GLY A 215 5.68 -20.84 2.77
N THR A 216 4.61 -21.63 2.54
CA THR A 216 4.70 -23.10 2.39
C THR A 216 4.71 -23.57 0.94
N GLN A 217 4.59 -22.64 0.00
CA GLN A 217 4.51 -22.96 -1.42
C GLN A 217 5.85 -23.48 -1.98
N SER A 218 5.78 -24.62 -2.63
CA SER A 218 6.90 -25.30 -3.26
C SER A 218 6.42 -26.10 -4.48
N ALA A 219 7.31 -26.65 -5.28
CA ALA A 219 6.94 -27.56 -6.36
C ALA A 219 6.17 -28.80 -5.85
N ALA A 220 6.58 -29.36 -4.70
CA ALA A 220 5.88 -30.50 -4.08
C ALA A 220 4.47 -30.13 -3.61
N THR A 221 4.31 -28.96 -3.01
CA THR A 221 2.99 -28.45 -2.62
C THR A 221 2.11 -28.21 -3.83
N ALA A 222 2.66 -27.62 -4.89
CA ALA A 222 1.94 -27.41 -6.16
C ALA A 222 1.50 -28.72 -6.79
N GLN A 223 2.36 -29.77 -6.79
CA GLN A 223 1.99 -31.11 -7.26
C GLN A 223 0.80 -31.67 -6.48
N THR A 224 0.77 -31.47 -5.17
CA THR A 224 -0.36 -31.88 -4.32
C THR A 224 -1.65 -31.14 -4.74
N TRP A 225 -1.58 -29.84 -4.97
CA TRP A 225 -2.75 -29.07 -5.43
C TRP A 225 -3.27 -29.56 -6.78
N VAL A 226 -2.37 -29.78 -7.76
CA VAL A 226 -2.75 -30.29 -9.08
C VAL A 226 -3.42 -31.66 -8.95
N SER A 227 -2.87 -32.57 -8.13
CA SER A 227 -3.45 -33.89 -7.90
C SER A 227 -4.84 -33.80 -7.26
N GLN A 228 -5.05 -32.92 -6.28
CA GLN A 228 -6.35 -32.71 -5.64
C GLN A 228 -7.38 -32.11 -6.61
N LEU A 229 -6.96 -31.11 -7.43
CA LEU A 229 -7.81 -30.50 -8.45
C LEU A 229 -8.26 -31.54 -9.48
N ALA A 230 -7.32 -32.36 -9.97
CA ALA A 230 -7.60 -33.44 -10.93
C ALA A 230 -8.53 -34.50 -10.34
N ALA A 231 -8.29 -34.96 -9.11
CA ALA A 231 -9.15 -35.92 -8.41
C ALA A 231 -10.59 -35.40 -8.20
N GLY A 232 -10.73 -34.10 -7.96
CA GLY A 232 -12.03 -33.44 -7.90
C GLY A 232 -12.67 -33.14 -9.25
N GLY A 233 -11.96 -33.44 -10.34
CA GLY A 233 -12.42 -33.25 -11.72
C GLY A 233 -12.47 -31.78 -12.15
N ALA A 234 -11.69 -30.90 -11.55
CA ALA A 234 -11.61 -29.49 -11.94
C ALA A 234 -11.14 -29.37 -13.39
N GLN A 235 -11.88 -28.65 -14.20
CA GLN A 235 -11.59 -28.39 -15.62
C GLN A 235 -11.05 -26.97 -15.83
N VAL A 236 -11.35 -26.07 -14.89
CA VAL A 236 -10.89 -24.68 -14.85
C VAL A 236 -10.42 -24.40 -13.43
N VAL A 237 -9.26 -23.78 -13.31
CA VAL A 237 -8.70 -23.43 -12.01
C VAL A 237 -8.61 -21.91 -11.90
N VAL A 238 -9.24 -21.35 -10.87
CA VAL A 238 -9.00 -19.99 -10.42
C VAL A 238 -7.89 -20.04 -9.36
N PHE A 239 -6.85 -19.25 -9.57
CA PHE A 239 -5.76 -19.15 -8.61
C PHE A 239 -5.75 -17.76 -7.98
N PHE A 240 -5.91 -17.70 -6.65
CA PHE A 240 -5.91 -16.45 -5.91
C PHE A 240 -4.78 -16.45 -4.88
N GLY A 241 -3.59 -16.03 -5.32
CA GLY A 241 -2.37 -16.15 -4.54
C GLY A 241 -1.26 -15.24 -5.03
N VAL A 242 -0.14 -15.27 -4.30
CA VAL A 242 1.06 -14.48 -4.61
C VAL A 242 1.91 -15.16 -5.69
N THR A 243 2.78 -14.38 -6.34
CA THR A 243 3.63 -14.83 -7.45
C THR A 243 4.45 -16.07 -7.13
N SER A 244 4.97 -16.19 -5.91
CA SER A 244 5.74 -17.35 -5.47
C SER A 244 4.94 -18.65 -5.36
N ALA A 245 3.62 -18.58 -5.29
CA ALA A 245 2.74 -19.73 -5.36
C ALA A 245 2.26 -20.00 -6.79
N THR A 246 2.11 -18.96 -7.60
CA THR A 246 1.68 -19.06 -9.01
C THR A 246 2.70 -19.82 -9.86
N ALA A 247 3.98 -19.47 -9.75
CA ALA A 247 5.02 -20.05 -10.59
C ALA A 247 5.16 -21.58 -10.41
N PRO A 248 5.24 -22.14 -9.19
CA PRO A 248 5.25 -23.57 -8.98
C PRO A 248 3.98 -24.27 -9.49
N LEU A 249 2.80 -23.66 -9.32
CA LEU A 249 1.54 -24.23 -9.80
C LEU A 249 1.54 -24.35 -11.33
N LEU A 250 1.92 -23.28 -12.03
CA LEU A 250 1.97 -23.28 -13.49
C LEU A 250 3.00 -24.28 -14.04
N ALA A 251 4.17 -24.37 -13.39
CA ALA A 251 5.23 -25.30 -13.80
C ALA A 251 4.83 -26.78 -13.66
N VAL A 252 3.93 -27.10 -12.73
CA VAL A 252 3.47 -28.49 -12.51
C VAL A 252 2.20 -28.80 -13.30
N ALA A 253 1.37 -27.80 -13.60
CA ALA A 253 0.11 -27.98 -14.33
C ALA A 253 0.30 -28.02 -15.85
N ALA A 254 1.47 -27.60 -16.37
CA ALA A 254 1.82 -27.64 -17.80
C ALA A 254 2.28 -29.04 -18.22
#